data_ec4beecdcc463e76f33ac34979bbf146
#
_entry.id   ec4beecdcc463e76f33ac34979bbf146
#
_cell.length_a   1.000
_cell.length_b   1.000
_cell.length_c   1.000
_cell.angle_alpha   90.00
_cell.angle_beta   90.00
_cell.angle_gamma   90.00
#
_symmetry.space_group_name_H-M   'P 1'
#
loop_
_entity.id
_entity.type
_entity.pdbx_description
1 polymer ?
#
loop_
_entity_poly.entity_id
_entity_poly.type
_entity_poly.pdbx_seq_one_letter_code
_entity_poly.pdbx_strand_id
1 'polypeptide(L)'
;MLVGIDVCHKGKQSIIGFVATYDQYLCKYYTQASPQGQKGQEIISSNILQEYFGSALAAYKSYNEGQLPDHIFIYRDGVGDSMRKQVIQYELEQLKKILTDEYDTQSGKAKIPDITLTIVNKRVRQRFFEY
;
A
#
# COMPACT_ATOMS: atom_id res chain seq x y z
N MET A 1 -9.88 5.01 -2.64
CA MET A 1 -8.44 5.32 -2.76
C MET A 1 -7.74 4.18 -3.48
N LEU A 2 -6.88 4.49 -4.46
CA LEU A 2 -5.96 3.51 -5.08
C LEU A 2 -4.56 3.73 -4.51
N VAL A 3 -3.88 2.64 -4.19
CA VAL A 3 -2.52 2.65 -3.64
C VAL A 3 -1.63 1.73 -4.48
N GLY A 4 -0.47 2.22 -4.90
CA GLY A 4 0.58 1.44 -5.55
C GLY A 4 1.83 1.39 -4.68
N ILE A 5 2.39 0.19 -4.52
CA ILE A 5 3.60 -0.04 -3.74
C ILE A 5 4.56 -0.93 -4.54
N ASP A 6 5.79 -0.49 -4.69
CA ASP A 6 6.86 -1.26 -5.31
C ASP A 6 8.13 -1.20 -4.45
N VAL A 7 8.91 -2.27 -4.45
CA VAL A 7 10.22 -2.31 -3.81
C VAL A 7 11.27 -2.63 -4.87
N CYS A 8 12.17 -1.71 -5.09
CA CYS A 8 13.29 -1.92 -6.01
C CYS A 8 14.62 -2.02 -5.25
N HIS A 9 15.56 -2.73 -5.83
CA HIS A 9 16.90 -2.95 -5.25
C HIS A 9 17.94 -2.18 -6.05
N LYS A 10 18.56 -1.19 -5.43
CA LYS A 10 19.64 -0.40 -6.06
C LYS A 10 20.86 -0.34 -5.15
N GLY A 11 22.00 -0.81 -5.69
CA GLY A 11 23.25 -0.84 -4.92
C GLY A 11 23.16 -1.78 -3.72
N LYS A 12 23.33 -1.24 -2.51
CA LYS A 12 23.31 -1.99 -1.23
C LYS A 12 21.98 -1.89 -0.49
N GLN A 13 20.99 -1.19 -1.03
CA GLN A 13 19.73 -0.89 -0.34
C GLN A 13 18.53 -1.31 -1.17
N SER A 14 17.43 -1.58 -0.49
CA SER A 14 16.09 -1.63 -1.08
C SER A 14 15.44 -0.26 -0.96
N ILE A 15 14.72 0.17 -1.99
CA ILE A 15 14.01 1.45 -2.03
C ILE A 15 12.53 1.14 -2.22
N ILE A 16 11.70 1.68 -1.34
CA ILE A 16 10.25 1.60 -1.45
C ILE A 16 9.76 2.81 -2.24
N GLY A 17 8.92 2.57 -3.23
CA GLY A 17 8.08 3.56 -3.87
C GLY A 17 6.63 3.38 -3.43
N PHE A 18 5.97 4.45 -3.05
CA PHE A 18 4.58 4.49 -2.64
C PHE A 18 3.84 5.61 -3.35
N VAL A 19 2.64 5.31 -3.83
CA VAL A 19 1.74 6.28 -4.43
C VAL A 19 0.31 6.00 -3.97
N ALA A 20 -0.45 7.04 -3.65
CA ALA A 20 -1.86 6.91 -3.29
C ALA A 20 -2.69 8.03 -3.92
N THR A 21 -3.85 7.71 -4.49
CA THR A 21 -4.79 8.72 -4.98
C THR A 21 -5.53 9.36 -3.81
N TYR A 22 -5.80 10.65 -3.89
CA TYR A 22 -6.54 11.34 -2.83
C TYR A 22 -7.75 12.15 -3.32
N ASP A 23 -8.03 12.16 -4.62
CA ASP A 23 -9.22 12.79 -5.20
C ASP A 23 -10.20 11.78 -5.78
N GLN A 24 -11.45 12.19 -5.98
CA GLN A 24 -12.53 11.34 -6.51
C GLN A 24 -12.31 10.91 -7.97
N TYR A 25 -11.52 11.65 -8.73
CA TYR A 25 -11.22 11.34 -10.15
C TYR A 25 -9.98 10.48 -10.32
N LEU A 26 -9.30 10.11 -9.23
CA LEU A 26 -8.08 9.31 -9.22
C LEU A 26 -6.93 9.93 -10.04
N CYS A 27 -6.91 11.25 -10.13
CA CYS A 27 -5.96 12.03 -10.93
C CYS A 27 -4.89 12.74 -10.09
N LYS A 28 -5.09 12.86 -8.77
CA LYS A 28 -4.15 13.49 -7.86
C LYS A 28 -3.51 12.44 -6.95
N TYR A 29 -2.19 12.55 -6.79
CA TYR A 29 -1.39 11.53 -6.14
C TYR A 29 -0.56 12.11 -4.99
N TYR A 30 -0.63 11.47 -3.84
CA TYR A 30 0.38 11.52 -2.79
C TYR A 30 1.48 10.52 -3.14
N THR A 31 2.73 10.92 -3.06
CA THR A 31 3.87 10.06 -3.39
C THR A 31 4.94 10.14 -2.31
N GLN A 32 5.54 8.99 -2.00
CA GLN A 32 6.66 8.89 -1.07
C GLN A 32 7.65 7.85 -1.57
N ALA A 33 8.94 8.06 -1.28
CA ALA A 33 9.97 7.06 -1.54
C ALA A 33 11.05 7.16 -0.48
N SER A 34 11.48 6.03 0.05
CA SER A 34 12.60 5.97 1.01
C SER A 34 13.38 4.68 0.92
N PRO A 35 14.65 4.69 1.30
CA PRO A 35 15.41 3.47 1.47
C PRO A 35 14.89 2.67 2.68
N GLN A 36 14.91 1.34 2.57
CA GLN A 36 14.69 0.44 3.69
C GLN A 36 15.77 -0.66 3.70
N GLY A 37 16.27 -0.95 4.90
CA GLY A 37 17.12 -2.11 5.18
C GLY A 37 18.23 -2.40 4.16
N GLN A 38 18.61 -3.66 4.08
CA GLN A 38 19.62 -4.14 3.16
C GLN A 38 19.03 -4.55 1.80
N LYS A 39 19.88 -4.69 0.79
CA LYS A 39 19.49 -5.21 -0.52
C LYS A 39 18.80 -6.57 -0.39
N GLY A 40 17.66 -6.73 -1.05
CA GLY A 40 16.88 -7.96 -1.03
C GLY A 40 15.76 -7.98 0.02
N GLN A 41 15.62 -6.93 0.82
CA GLN A 41 14.49 -6.81 1.73
C GLN A 41 13.22 -6.40 0.95
N GLU A 42 12.33 -7.36 0.71
CA GLU A 42 11.05 -7.15 0.02
C GLU A 42 9.94 -6.71 0.99
N ILE A 43 9.92 -7.26 2.21
CA ILE A 43 8.90 -6.95 3.20
C ILE A 43 9.10 -5.54 3.74
N ILE A 44 8.03 -4.75 3.71
CA ILE A 44 8.06 -3.37 4.18
C ILE A 44 7.92 -3.34 5.69
N SER A 45 8.75 -2.52 6.34
CA SER A 45 8.67 -2.36 7.80
C SER A 45 7.39 -1.64 8.22
N SER A 46 6.87 -2.00 9.41
CA SER A 46 5.64 -1.42 9.96
C SER A 46 5.73 0.11 10.11
N ASN A 47 6.88 0.64 10.49
CA ASN A 47 7.07 2.08 10.65
C ASN A 47 6.91 2.84 9.35
N ILE A 48 7.45 2.31 8.25
CA ILE A 48 7.32 2.91 6.92
C ILE A 48 5.87 2.81 6.43
N LEU A 49 5.22 1.66 6.62
CA LEU A 49 3.80 1.51 6.29
C LEU A 49 2.94 2.51 7.06
N GLN A 50 3.18 2.67 8.37
CA GLN A 50 2.45 3.61 9.21
C GLN A 50 2.65 5.05 8.76
N GLU A 51 3.89 5.47 8.49
CA GLU A 51 4.21 6.81 8.00
C GLU A 51 3.52 7.10 6.66
N TYR A 52 3.62 6.17 5.70
CA TYR A 52 3.13 6.38 4.35
C TYR A 52 1.60 6.38 4.27
N PHE A 53 0.96 5.40 4.91
CA PHE A 53 -0.50 5.34 4.96
C PHE A 53 -1.09 6.46 5.80
N GLY A 54 -0.51 6.79 6.95
CA GLY A 54 -0.95 7.92 7.78
C GLY A 54 -0.91 9.24 6.99
N SER A 55 0.19 9.51 6.31
CA SER A 55 0.34 10.73 5.49
C SER A 55 -0.61 10.74 4.28
N ALA A 56 -0.79 9.61 3.61
CA ALA A 56 -1.71 9.49 2.47
C ALA A 56 -3.18 9.68 2.90
N LEU A 57 -3.59 9.10 4.04
CA LEU A 57 -4.91 9.27 4.61
C LEU A 57 -5.14 10.71 5.09
N ALA A 58 -4.13 11.37 5.66
CA ALA A 58 -4.19 12.78 6.02
C ALA A 58 -4.39 13.67 4.78
N ALA A 59 -3.68 13.40 3.67
CA ALA A 59 -3.86 14.09 2.40
C ALA A 59 -5.27 13.86 1.83
N TYR A 60 -5.75 12.61 1.86
CA TYR A 60 -7.10 12.26 1.42
C TYR A 60 -8.16 13.01 2.23
N LYS A 61 -8.06 12.96 3.55
CA LYS A 61 -8.97 13.63 4.48
C LYS A 61 -9.00 15.15 4.28
N SER A 62 -7.82 15.76 4.10
CA SER A 62 -7.72 17.20 3.85
C SER A 62 -8.40 17.62 2.56
N TYR A 63 -8.35 16.78 1.52
CA TYR A 63 -8.96 17.07 0.23
C TYR A 63 -10.45 16.76 0.16
N ASN A 64 -10.95 15.80 0.95
CA ASN A 64 -12.32 15.30 0.91
C ASN A 64 -13.13 15.75 2.15
N GLU A 65 -13.00 17.00 2.56
CA GLU A 65 -13.82 17.62 3.63
C GLU A 65 -13.81 16.83 4.96
N GLY A 66 -12.67 16.23 5.29
CA GLY A 66 -12.51 15.46 6.51
C GLY A 66 -12.93 13.99 6.41
N GLN A 67 -13.41 13.53 5.26
CA GLN A 67 -13.81 12.14 5.06
C GLN A 67 -12.60 11.26 4.74
N LEU A 68 -12.68 10.00 5.18
CA LEU A 68 -11.72 8.94 4.85
C LEU A 68 -12.30 8.01 3.77
N PRO A 69 -11.45 7.28 3.01
CA PRO A 69 -11.94 6.40 1.95
C PRO A 69 -12.70 5.19 2.51
N ASP A 70 -13.85 4.84 1.91
CA ASP A 70 -14.59 3.60 2.24
C ASP A 70 -13.92 2.34 1.71
N HIS A 71 -13.17 2.47 0.61
CA HIS A 71 -12.46 1.36 -0.06
C HIS A 71 -11.02 1.74 -0.38
N ILE A 72 -10.09 0.84 -0.11
CA ILE A 72 -8.68 0.99 -0.42
C ILE A 72 -8.23 -0.20 -1.28
N PHE A 73 -7.87 0.08 -2.54
CA PHE A 73 -7.31 -0.90 -3.46
C PHE A 73 -5.80 -0.75 -3.49
N ILE A 74 -5.08 -1.81 -3.13
CA ILE A 74 -3.62 -1.81 -3.02
C ILE A 74 -3.04 -2.72 -4.10
N TYR A 75 -2.17 -2.17 -4.94
CA TYR A 75 -1.36 -2.90 -5.90
C TYR A 75 0.06 -3.02 -5.36
N ARG A 76 0.44 -4.21 -4.94
CA ARG A 76 1.76 -4.53 -4.40
C ARG A 76 2.59 -5.28 -5.43
N ASP A 77 3.58 -4.60 -5.98
CA ASP A 77 4.50 -5.15 -6.97
C ASP A 77 5.82 -5.61 -6.34
N GLY A 78 6.60 -6.39 -7.07
CA GLY A 78 7.92 -6.85 -6.66
C GLY A 78 7.92 -8.06 -5.72
N VAL A 79 6.77 -8.69 -5.46
CA VAL A 79 6.67 -9.85 -4.56
C VAL A 79 6.83 -11.16 -5.33
N GLY A 80 7.93 -11.88 -5.07
CA GLY A 80 8.12 -13.24 -5.59
C GLY A 80 7.11 -14.24 -4.97
N ASP A 81 6.87 -15.35 -5.68
CA ASP A 81 5.88 -16.38 -5.26
C ASP A 81 6.12 -16.90 -3.84
N SER A 82 7.39 -17.10 -3.47
CA SER A 82 7.78 -17.55 -2.13
C SER A 82 7.50 -16.53 -1.02
N MET A 83 7.39 -15.25 -1.36
CA MET A 83 7.20 -14.15 -0.41
C MET A 83 5.73 -13.77 -0.21
N ARG A 84 4.81 -14.26 -1.05
CA ARG A 84 3.38 -13.89 -0.97
C ARG A 84 2.76 -14.13 0.39
N LYS A 85 3.04 -15.28 1.00
CA LYS A 85 2.53 -15.60 2.34
C LYS A 85 3.02 -14.60 3.38
N GLN A 86 4.28 -14.20 3.29
CA GLN A 86 4.85 -13.22 4.21
C GLN A 86 4.23 -11.83 4.03
N VAL A 87 4.03 -11.38 2.79
CA VAL A 87 3.31 -10.11 2.53
C VAL A 87 1.91 -10.12 3.14
N ILE A 88 1.15 -11.20 2.93
CA ILE A 88 -0.19 -11.33 3.51
C ILE A 88 -0.13 -11.34 5.05
N GLN A 89 0.78 -12.09 5.64
CA GLN A 89 0.87 -12.24 7.09
C GLN A 89 1.40 -10.99 7.80
N TYR A 90 2.38 -10.30 7.22
CA TYR A 90 3.04 -9.18 7.89
C TYR A 90 2.54 -7.81 7.39
N GLU A 91 2.56 -7.55 6.09
CA GLU A 91 2.18 -6.23 5.58
C GLU A 91 0.67 -5.99 5.73
N LEU A 92 -0.17 -6.96 5.37
CA LEU A 92 -1.62 -6.81 5.46
C LEU A 92 -2.12 -6.70 6.91
N GLU A 93 -1.56 -7.49 7.83
CA GLU A 93 -1.94 -7.39 9.25
C GLU A 93 -1.50 -6.06 9.87
N GLN A 94 -0.30 -5.56 9.51
CA GLN A 94 0.13 -4.23 9.94
C GLN A 94 -0.76 -3.14 9.36
N LEU A 95 -1.12 -3.25 8.09
CA LEU A 95 -2.01 -2.31 7.45
C LEU A 95 -3.40 -2.26 8.09
N LYS A 96 -3.99 -3.42 8.40
CA LYS A 96 -5.27 -3.48 9.13
C LYS A 96 -5.18 -2.76 10.47
N LYS A 97 -4.10 -2.95 11.20
CA LYS A 97 -3.87 -2.24 12.47
C LYS A 97 -3.78 -0.73 12.27
N ILE A 98 -2.96 -0.27 11.33
CA ILE A 98 -2.81 1.16 11.00
C ILE A 98 -4.18 1.77 10.65
N LEU A 99 -4.94 1.10 9.79
CA LEU A 99 -6.26 1.59 9.39
C LEU A 99 -7.26 1.57 10.56
N THR A 100 -7.22 0.57 11.42
CA THR A 100 -8.05 0.55 12.63
C THR A 100 -7.74 1.76 13.51
N ASP A 101 -6.46 2.04 13.77
CA ASP A 101 -6.03 3.16 14.61
C ASP A 101 -6.45 4.51 13.98
N GLU A 102 -6.27 4.69 12.66
CA GLU A 102 -6.62 5.93 11.96
C GLU A 102 -8.14 6.19 11.87
N TYR A 103 -8.93 5.15 11.75
CA TYR A 103 -10.39 5.28 11.66
C TYR A 103 -11.06 5.34 13.03
N ASP A 104 -10.51 4.69 14.05
CA ASP A 104 -11.08 4.61 15.41
C ASP A 104 -11.02 5.96 16.14
N THR A 105 -10.01 6.78 15.86
CA THR A 105 -9.81 8.10 16.47
C THR A 105 -10.92 9.11 16.11
N GLN A 106 -11.82 8.81 15.16
CA GLN A 106 -12.71 9.83 14.60
C GLN A 106 -14.18 9.73 14.97
N SER A 107 -14.70 8.61 15.40
CA SER A 107 -16.16 8.49 15.53
C SER A 107 -16.69 7.58 16.65
N GLY A 108 -15.86 6.89 17.40
CA GLY A 108 -16.33 5.91 18.39
C GLY A 108 -17.14 4.74 17.80
N LYS A 109 -17.30 4.69 16.47
CA LYS A 109 -17.93 3.63 15.67
C LYS A 109 -17.22 3.54 14.32
N ALA A 110 -15.93 3.26 14.33
CA ALA A 110 -15.15 3.22 13.09
C ALA A 110 -15.61 2.08 12.17
N LYS A 111 -16.11 2.45 11.02
CA LYS A 111 -16.20 1.52 9.90
C LYS A 111 -14.81 1.45 9.25
N ILE A 112 -14.08 0.38 9.51
CA ILE A 112 -12.81 0.09 8.83
C ILE A 112 -13.09 0.00 7.32
N PRO A 113 -12.25 0.59 6.45
CA PRO A 113 -12.45 0.53 5.01
C PRO A 113 -12.34 -0.90 4.50
N ASP A 114 -13.06 -1.21 3.44
CA ASP A 114 -12.84 -2.44 2.70
C ASP A 114 -11.47 -2.40 2.01
N ILE A 115 -10.65 -3.44 2.21
CA ILE A 115 -9.31 -3.53 1.66
C ILE A 115 -9.27 -4.61 0.58
N THR A 116 -8.78 -4.25 -0.61
CA THR A 116 -8.42 -5.20 -1.66
C THR A 116 -6.92 -5.11 -1.90
N LEU A 117 -6.19 -6.19 -1.58
CA LEU A 117 -4.76 -6.31 -1.85
C LEU A 117 -4.55 -7.18 -3.09
N THR A 118 -3.97 -6.59 -4.13
CA THR A 118 -3.59 -7.27 -5.36
C THR A 118 -2.07 -7.36 -5.45
N ILE A 119 -1.52 -8.57 -5.45
CA ILE A 119 -0.11 -8.80 -5.70
C ILE A 119 0.11 -8.91 -7.20
N VAL A 120 0.93 -8.02 -7.75
CA VAL A 120 1.23 -7.93 -9.17
C VAL A 120 2.48 -8.74 -9.46
N ASN A 121 2.37 -9.73 -10.34
CA ASN A 121 3.50 -10.49 -10.84
C ASN A 121 3.89 -10.01 -12.24
N LYS A 122 5.09 -9.47 -12.34
CA LYS A 122 5.75 -9.20 -13.62
C LYS A 122 6.50 -10.45 -14.11
N ARG A 123 6.77 -10.53 -15.40
CA ARG A 123 7.55 -11.61 -16.03
C ARG A 123 6.92 -12.99 -15.93
N VAL A 124 5.58 -13.08 -16.02
CA VAL A 124 4.88 -14.35 -16.16
C VAL A 124 5.06 -14.92 -17.57
N ARG A 125 5.25 -16.23 -17.67
CA ARG A 125 5.38 -16.94 -18.96
C ARG A 125 4.00 -17.40 -19.49
N GLN A 126 2.93 -16.78 -19.08
CA GLN A 126 1.57 -17.09 -19.54
C GLN A 126 1.36 -16.54 -20.95
N ARG A 127 0.74 -17.32 -21.80
CA ARG A 127 0.35 -16.94 -23.14
C ARG A 127 -1.12 -17.25 -23.33
N PHE A 128 -1.84 -16.37 -23.99
CA PHE A 128 -3.23 -16.57 -24.38
C PHE A 128 -3.26 -16.92 -25.86
N PHE A 129 -4.02 -17.93 -26.21
CA PHE A 129 -4.22 -18.38 -27.59
C PHE A 129 -5.71 -18.27 -27.89
N GLU A 130 -6.04 -17.71 -29.06
CA GLU A 130 -7.37 -17.75 -29.62
C GLU A 130 -7.54 -19.07 -30.40
N TYR A 131 -8.70 -19.74 -30.22
CA TYR A 131 -9.09 -20.94 -30.95
C TYR A 131 -10.08 -20.57 -32.03
#